data_8be9553d4a38e1830fdb3cc417cbe3f9
#
_entry.id   8be9553d4a38e1830fdb3cc417cbe3f9
#
_cell.length_a   1.000
_cell.length_b   1.000
_cell.length_c   1.000
_cell.angle_alpha   90.00
_cell.angle_beta   90.00
_cell.angle_gamma   90.00
#
_symmetry.space_group_name_H-M   'P 1'
#
loop_
_entity.id
_entity.type
_entity.pdbx_description
1 polymer ?
#
loop_
_entity_poly.entity_id
_entity_poly.type
_entity_poly.pdbx_seq_one_letter_code
_entity_poly.pdbx_strand_id
1 'polypeptide(L)'
;MKENKEPLVKLYRLIQLVLIAIVIYFIWPHISNVVMILAIVFLFTTILLPAVDWLEGKIKSRILAVLMLLFFLLAIIVLFFGSFGVNFYNEGKEFSQNIDKEKVAQTLEKMSQATTAKLPGFIKETINEQTKDIDYTAKVGKIVQSIAEKFTAFAAKLGTFVFLLFMTLIFTIILLYEYHNFKKSLVSLISNRYFEISLKLISQIEKQVSGYLSGQLLAATSVAILSILGLFLINTLFDASLSLIIFIGVIAGLANLIPLIGPFAGMFPAIVIAILNNIQNPAAVEHFFFIPHIIIMFIIVQQIDNNLVSPVVVGKSVGIHPIVVLIALIIGGNLMGPIGMLFAVPTVGVMKVVFTEIRWVMKNAQYL
;
A
#
# COMPACT_ATOMS: atom_id res chain seq x y z
N MET A 1 60.45 6.57 -17.51
CA MET A 1 59.43 7.40 -16.79
C MET A 1 58.06 6.77 -17.04
N LYS A 2 57.55 5.94 -16.10
CA LYS A 2 56.16 5.56 -16.09
C LYS A 2 55.38 6.67 -15.43
N GLU A 3 54.83 7.56 -16.25
CA GLU A 3 53.88 8.59 -15.75
C GLU A 3 52.77 7.92 -14.97
N ASN A 4 52.60 8.43 -13.78
CA ASN A 4 51.58 7.94 -12.82
C ASN A 4 50.17 8.30 -13.37
N LYS A 5 49.61 7.45 -14.29
CA LYS A 5 48.31 7.68 -14.96
C LYS A 5 47.11 7.44 -14.03
N GLU A 6 47.36 6.98 -12.82
CA GLU A 6 46.29 6.69 -11.85
C GLU A 6 45.36 7.88 -11.50
N PRO A 7 45.91 9.12 -11.25
CA PRO A 7 45.04 10.25 -10.91
C PRO A 7 44.19 10.70 -12.10
N LEU A 8 44.71 10.64 -13.33
CA LEU A 8 43.95 10.96 -14.55
C LEU A 8 42.79 9.98 -14.80
N VAL A 9 43.03 8.70 -14.59
CA VAL A 9 42.00 7.68 -14.72
C VAL A 9 40.89 7.83 -13.64
N LYS A 10 41.29 8.18 -12.41
CA LYS A 10 40.33 8.48 -11.33
C LYS A 10 39.49 9.72 -11.64
N LEU A 11 40.11 10.79 -12.13
CA LEU A 11 39.43 12.01 -12.55
C LEU A 11 38.46 11.75 -13.70
N TYR A 12 38.88 11.01 -14.72
CA TYR A 12 38.03 10.64 -15.86
C TYR A 12 36.80 9.85 -15.41
N ARG A 13 36.98 8.86 -14.52
CA ARG A 13 35.83 8.10 -13.94
C ARG A 13 34.90 8.99 -13.13
N LEU A 14 35.44 9.93 -12.38
CA LEU A 14 34.63 10.86 -11.59
C LEU A 14 33.81 11.79 -12.50
N ILE A 15 34.41 12.30 -13.57
CA ILE A 15 33.71 13.12 -14.59
C ILE A 15 32.61 12.29 -15.27
N GLN A 16 32.87 11.03 -15.63
CA GLN A 16 31.86 10.15 -16.19
C GLN A 16 30.68 9.91 -15.21
N LEU A 17 30.96 9.67 -13.93
CA LEU A 17 29.92 9.49 -12.93
C LEU A 17 29.07 10.75 -12.75
N VAL A 18 29.71 11.94 -12.73
CA VAL A 18 28.99 13.21 -12.63
C VAL A 18 28.12 13.45 -13.86
N LEU A 19 28.65 13.21 -15.07
CA LEU A 19 27.86 13.33 -16.30
C LEU A 19 26.66 12.37 -16.31
N ILE A 20 26.85 11.12 -15.92
CA ILE A 20 25.76 10.14 -15.82
C ILE A 20 24.72 10.61 -14.80
N ALA A 21 25.14 11.12 -13.64
CA ALA A 21 24.22 11.65 -12.62
C ALA A 21 23.41 12.85 -13.13
N ILE A 22 24.04 13.76 -13.87
CA ILE A 22 23.38 14.90 -14.50
C ILE A 22 22.36 14.43 -15.54
N VAL A 23 22.72 13.49 -16.41
CA VAL A 23 21.81 12.92 -17.42
C VAL A 23 20.64 12.25 -16.75
N ILE A 24 20.87 11.42 -15.72
CA ILE A 24 19.80 10.77 -14.95
C ILE A 24 18.89 11.83 -14.33
N TYR A 25 19.43 12.88 -13.73
CA TYR A 25 18.65 13.95 -13.10
C TYR A 25 17.69 14.63 -14.09
N PHE A 26 18.16 14.96 -15.30
CA PHE A 26 17.33 15.60 -16.33
C PHE A 26 16.31 14.64 -16.96
N ILE A 27 16.64 13.37 -17.11
CA ILE A 27 15.76 12.37 -17.73
C ILE A 27 14.73 11.82 -16.71
N TRP A 28 15.06 11.82 -15.41
CA TRP A 28 14.23 11.21 -14.36
C TRP A 28 12.76 11.65 -14.38
N PRO A 29 12.40 12.94 -14.48
CA PRO A 29 11.00 13.36 -14.52
C PRO A 29 10.21 12.75 -15.69
N HIS A 30 10.87 12.43 -16.80
CA HIS A 30 10.24 11.89 -18.00
C HIS A 30 10.09 10.36 -17.97
N ILE A 31 11.02 9.66 -17.31
CA ILE A 31 11.03 8.18 -17.27
C ILE A 31 10.50 7.62 -15.95
N SER A 32 10.32 8.45 -14.93
CA SER A 32 9.88 7.99 -13.59
C SER A 32 8.60 7.16 -13.63
N ASN A 33 7.62 7.56 -14.45
CA ASN A 33 6.37 6.82 -14.61
C ASN A 33 6.59 5.44 -15.25
N VAL A 34 7.48 5.35 -16.23
CA VAL A 34 7.82 4.09 -16.90
C VAL A 34 8.57 3.16 -15.92
N VAL A 35 9.54 3.70 -15.19
CA VAL A 35 10.28 2.97 -14.14
C VAL A 35 9.31 2.46 -13.08
N MET A 36 8.35 3.27 -12.69
CA MET A 36 7.32 2.93 -11.73
C MET A 36 6.45 1.74 -12.23
N ILE A 37 5.98 1.79 -13.47
CA ILE A 37 5.20 0.69 -14.07
C ILE A 37 6.05 -0.58 -14.12
N LEU A 38 7.29 -0.49 -14.60
CA LEU A 38 8.20 -1.64 -14.67
C LEU A 38 8.50 -2.24 -13.29
N ALA A 39 8.65 -1.40 -12.26
CA ALA A 39 8.82 -1.86 -10.89
C ALA A 39 7.59 -2.64 -10.41
N ILE A 40 6.38 -2.14 -10.66
CA ILE A 40 5.13 -2.84 -10.31
C ILE A 40 5.02 -4.16 -11.09
N VAL A 41 5.31 -4.15 -12.38
CA VAL A 41 5.34 -5.36 -13.23
C VAL A 41 6.30 -6.40 -12.65
N PHE A 42 7.50 -6.00 -12.27
CA PHE A 42 8.49 -6.88 -11.65
C PHE A 42 7.98 -7.46 -10.32
N LEU A 43 7.32 -6.64 -9.50
CA LEU A 43 6.70 -7.09 -8.25
C LEU A 43 5.61 -8.13 -8.51
N PHE A 44 4.65 -7.85 -9.39
CA PHE A 44 3.61 -8.80 -9.76
C PHE A 44 4.19 -10.08 -10.33
N THR A 45 5.20 -9.97 -11.21
CA THR A 45 5.90 -11.14 -11.76
C THR A 45 6.52 -11.98 -10.65
N THR A 46 7.23 -11.38 -9.71
CA THR A 46 7.88 -12.10 -8.60
C THR A 46 6.87 -12.81 -7.69
N ILE A 47 5.72 -12.17 -7.44
CA ILE A 47 4.63 -12.74 -6.65
C ILE A 47 3.95 -13.90 -7.37
N LEU A 48 3.68 -13.74 -8.68
CA LEU A 48 2.90 -14.69 -9.45
C LEU A 48 3.72 -15.84 -10.00
N LEU A 49 5.04 -15.68 -10.09
CA LEU A 49 5.95 -16.69 -10.65
C LEU A 49 5.78 -18.08 -10.03
N PRO A 50 5.73 -18.25 -8.68
CA PRO A 50 5.54 -19.56 -8.08
C PRO A 50 4.22 -20.23 -8.47
N ALA A 51 3.15 -19.41 -8.59
CA ALA A 51 1.83 -19.90 -9.00
C ALA A 51 1.81 -20.31 -10.48
N VAL A 52 2.49 -19.53 -11.34
CA VAL A 52 2.65 -19.87 -12.77
C VAL A 52 3.45 -21.15 -12.92
N ASP A 53 4.60 -21.28 -12.24
CA ASP A 53 5.46 -22.47 -12.33
C ASP A 53 4.73 -23.74 -11.83
N TRP A 54 3.93 -23.60 -10.76
CA TRP A 54 3.09 -24.70 -10.28
C TRP A 54 2.02 -25.11 -11.31
N LEU A 55 1.39 -24.13 -11.94
CA LEU A 55 0.34 -24.34 -12.95
C LEU A 55 0.95 -24.92 -14.24
N GLU A 56 2.11 -24.42 -14.67
CA GLU A 56 2.89 -24.93 -15.80
C GLU A 56 3.25 -26.40 -15.61
N GLY A 57 3.64 -26.79 -14.40
CA GLY A 57 3.93 -28.20 -14.06
C GLY A 57 2.71 -29.13 -14.28
N LYS A 58 1.48 -28.61 -14.17
CA LYS A 58 0.24 -29.37 -14.43
C LYS A 58 -0.19 -29.35 -15.89
N ILE A 59 -0.15 -28.17 -16.53
CA ILE A 59 -0.70 -27.91 -17.88
C ILE A 59 0.33 -28.18 -18.96
N LYS A 60 1.62 -28.23 -18.61
CA LYS A 60 2.77 -28.40 -19.52
C LYS A 60 2.90 -27.30 -20.59
N SER A 61 2.28 -26.15 -20.37
CA SER A 61 2.36 -24.99 -21.25
C SER A 61 2.42 -23.71 -20.45
N ARG A 62 3.55 -23.00 -20.53
CA ARG A 62 3.79 -21.76 -19.79
C ARG A 62 2.79 -20.66 -20.16
N ILE A 63 2.53 -20.50 -21.48
CA ILE A 63 1.60 -19.46 -21.96
C ILE A 63 0.19 -19.68 -21.43
N LEU A 64 -0.30 -20.93 -21.42
CA LEU A 64 -1.61 -21.26 -20.90
C LEU A 64 -1.68 -21.04 -19.38
N ALA A 65 -0.63 -21.40 -18.63
CA ALA A 65 -0.55 -21.18 -17.20
C ALA A 65 -0.62 -19.67 -16.86
N VAL A 66 0.13 -18.85 -17.57
CA VAL A 66 0.14 -17.39 -17.42
C VAL A 66 -1.24 -16.79 -17.74
N LEU A 67 -1.81 -17.17 -18.90
CA LEU A 67 -3.13 -16.65 -19.32
C LEU A 67 -4.24 -17.05 -18.36
N MET A 68 -4.27 -18.31 -17.92
CA MET A 68 -5.28 -18.77 -16.95
C MET A 68 -5.18 -18.05 -15.60
N LEU A 69 -3.98 -17.89 -15.06
CA LEU A 69 -3.78 -17.19 -13.79
C LEU A 69 -4.21 -15.74 -13.89
N LEU A 70 -3.82 -15.05 -14.95
CA LEU A 70 -4.15 -13.64 -15.13
C LEU A 70 -5.62 -13.42 -15.49
N PHE A 71 -6.24 -14.31 -16.26
CA PHE A 71 -7.68 -14.30 -16.47
C PHE A 71 -8.45 -14.43 -15.15
N PHE A 72 -8.03 -15.34 -14.28
CA PHE A 72 -8.63 -15.53 -12.96
C PHE A 72 -8.46 -14.29 -12.08
N LEU A 73 -7.27 -13.70 -12.05
CA LEU A 73 -7.02 -12.45 -11.33
C LEU A 73 -7.85 -11.29 -11.88
N LEU A 74 -7.89 -11.15 -13.20
CA LEU A 74 -8.68 -10.11 -13.85
C LEU A 74 -10.18 -10.29 -13.55
N ALA A 75 -10.68 -11.51 -13.60
CA ALA A 75 -12.06 -11.81 -13.24
C ALA A 75 -12.37 -11.39 -11.79
N ILE A 76 -11.48 -11.71 -10.83
CA ILE A 76 -11.62 -11.28 -9.43
C ILE A 76 -11.66 -9.76 -9.33
N ILE A 77 -10.74 -9.06 -10.01
CA ILE A 77 -10.66 -7.60 -10.00
C ILE A 77 -11.94 -6.98 -10.57
N VAL A 78 -12.38 -7.45 -11.73
CA VAL A 78 -13.60 -6.93 -12.39
C VAL A 78 -14.84 -7.20 -11.54
N LEU A 79 -14.99 -8.39 -10.99
CA LEU A 79 -16.11 -8.73 -10.11
C LEU A 79 -16.07 -7.89 -8.83
N PHE A 80 -14.91 -7.72 -8.23
CA PHE A 80 -14.76 -6.93 -7.00
C PHE A 80 -15.06 -5.45 -7.24
N PHE A 81 -14.38 -4.81 -8.18
CA PHE A 81 -14.59 -3.38 -8.47
C PHE A 81 -15.93 -3.11 -9.16
N GLY A 82 -16.45 -4.04 -9.96
CA GLY A 82 -17.78 -3.94 -10.57
C GLY A 82 -18.90 -3.99 -9.54
N SER A 83 -18.81 -4.92 -8.56
CA SER A 83 -19.85 -5.06 -7.54
C SER A 83 -19.75 -4.02 -6.43
N PHE A 84 -18.55 -3.79 -5.91
CA PHE A 84 -18.35 -2.92 -4.74
C PHE A 84 -17.98 -1.48 -5.12
N GLY A 85 -17.22 -1.28 -6.19
CA GLY A 85 -16.81 0.06 -6.63
C GLY A 85 -17.97 0.91 -7.14
N VAL A 86 -18.92 0.29 -7.85
CA VAL A 86 -20.14 0.97 -8.31
C VAL A 86 -21.02 1.35 -7.12
N ASN A 87 -21.21 0.44 -6.17
CA ASN A 87 -21.98 0.74 -4.95
C ASN A 87 -21.31 1.85 -4.12
N PHE A 88 -19.99 1.79 -3.98
CA PHE A 88 -19.21 2.82 -3.31
C PHE A 88 -19.35 4.19 -4.00
N TYR A 89 -19.28 4.24 -5.33
CA TYR A 89 -19.51 5.48 -6.08
C TYR A 89 -20.94 6.01 -5.90
N ASN A 90 -21.93 5.14 -5.95
CA ASN A 90 -23.33 5.50 -5.79
C ASN A 90 -23.61 6.04 -4.36
N GLU A 91 -23.11 5.36 -3.32
CA GLU A 91 -23.22 5.88 -1.94
C GLU A 91 -22.58 7.26 -1.78
N GLY A 92 -21.39 7.46 -2.38
CA GLY A 92 -20.72 8.77 -2.33
C GLY A 92 -21.48 9.86 -3.08
N LYS A 93 -22.09 9.53 -4.21
CA LYS A 93 -22.93 10.45 -5.00
C LYS A 93 -24.22 10.78 -4.27
N GLU A 94 -24.88 9.79 -3.73
CA GLU A 94 -26.12 9.94 -2.95
C GLU A 94 -25.87 10.78 -1.71
N PHE A 95 -24.77 10.54 -1.01
CA PHE A 95 -24.31 11.38 0.07
C PHE A 95 -24.10 12.83 -0.35
N SER A 96 -23.37 13.08 -1.45
CA SER A 96 -23.10 14.45 -1.94
C SER A 96 -24.36 15.21 -2.33
N GLN A 97 -25.40 14.51 -2.82
CA GLN A 97 -26.63 15.11 -3.31
C GLN A 97 -27.73 15.25 -2.24
N ASN A 98 -27.81 14.30 -1.30
CA ASN A 98 -28.93 14.19 -0.37
C ASN A 98 -28.61 14.67 1.06
N ILE A 99 -27.41 15.22 1.29
CA ILE A 99 -27.06 15.75 2.60
C ILE A 99 -27.93 16.99 2.93
N ASP A 100 -28.78 16.80 3.91
CA ASP A 100 -29.45 17.90 4.61
C ASP A 100 -28.48 18.54 5.62
N LYS A 101 -27.86 19.64 5.20
CA LYS A 101 -26.86 20.36 6.01
C LYS A 101 -27.43 20.81 7.36
N GLU A 102 -28.72 21.10 7.42
CA GLU A 102 -29.38 21.48 8.66
C GLU A 102 -29.52 20.29 9.61
N LYS A 103 -29.95 19.14 9.11
CA LYS A 103 -30.04 17.92 9.95
C LYS A 103 -28.68 17.51 10.49
N VAL A 104 -27.63 17.58 9.66
CA VAL A 104 -26.27 17.31 10.11
C VAL A 104 -25.82 18.26 11.21
N ALA A 105 -26.07 19.54 11.04
CA ALA A 105 -25.73 20.55 12.04
C ALA A 105 -26.48 20.31 13.37
N GLN A 106 -27.77 20.05 13.29
CA GLN A 106 -28.60 19.74 14.49
C GLN A 106 -28.14 18.45 15.17
N THR A 107 -27.76 17.46 14.42
CA THR A 107 -27.24 16.16 14.94
C THR A 107 -25.92 16.37 15.68
N LEU A 108 -25.01 17.16 15.12
CA LEU A 108 -23.71 17.45 15.74
C LEU A 108 -23.85 18.37 16.94
N GLU A 109 -24.79 19.31 16.91
CA GLU A 109 -25.12 20.14 18.07
C GLU A 109 -25.65 19.28 19.22
N LYS A 110 -26.58 18.37 18.95
CA LYS A 110 -27.09 17.41 19.95
C LYS A 110 -25.98 16.50 20.48
N MET A 111 -25.08 16.03 19.61
CA MET A 111 -23.91 15.25 20.02
C MET A 111 -22.96 16.04 20.91
N SER A 112 -22.68 17.29 20.55
CA SER A 112 -21.87 18.21 21.37
C SER A 112 -22.49 18.38 22.74
N GLN A 113 -23.79 18.66 22.80
CA GLN A 113 -24.54 18.82 24.06
C GLN A 113 -24.56 17.53 24.90
N ALA A 114 -24.81 16.37 24.28
CA ALA A 114 -24.82 15.07 24.95
C ALA A 114 -23.44 14.68 25.50
N THR A 115 -22.37 14.97 24.74
CA THR A 115 -20.99 14.72 25.16
C THR A 115 -20.59 15.66 26.29
N THR A 116 -20.92 16.95 26.15
CA THR A 116 -20.64 17.97 27.17
C THR A 116 -21.40 17.71 28.46
N ALA A 117 -22.61 17.13 28.38
CA ALA A 117 -23.42 16.80 29.57
C ALA A 117 -22.77 15.73 30.45
N LYS A 118 -21.96 14.83 29.87
CA LYS A 118 -21.26 13.73 30.58
C LYS A 118 -19.87 14.11 31.09
N LEU A 119 -19.36 15.31 30.80
CA LEU A 119 -18.04 15.76 31.21
C LEU A 119 -18.04 16.39 32.61
N PRO A 120 -16.93 16.30 33.37
CA PRO A 120 -16.76 17.03 34.63
C PRO A 120 -16.93 18.54 34.48
N GLY A 121 -17.48 19.21 35.52
CA GLY A 121 -17.90 20.60 35.47
C GLY A 121 -16.86 21.61 34.97
N PHE A 122 -15.59 21.43 35.35
CA PHE A 122 -14.48 22.31 34.92
C PHE A 122 -14.17 22.25 33.43
N ILE A 123 -14.38 21.08 32.80
CA ILE A 123 -14.20 20.91 31.33
C ILE A 123 -15.40 21.47 30.58
N LYS A 124 -16.60 21.38 31.19
CA LYS A 124 -17.85 21.85 30.63
C LYS A 124 -17.88 23.38 30.44
N GLU A 125 -17.36 24.14 31.43
CA GLU A 125 -17.28 25.62 31.34
C GLU A 125 -16.31 26.05 30.22
N THR A 126 -15.12 25.45 30.16
CA THR A 126 -14.09 25.75 29.14
C THR A 126 -14.59 25.45 27.72
N ILE A 127 -15.31 24.34 27.54
CA ILE A 127 -15.87 23.97 26.23
C ILE A 127 -17.02 24.92 25.85
N ASN A 128 -17.90 25.23 26.77
CA ASN A 128 -19.03 26.14 26.50
C ASN A 128 -18.58 27.55 26.14
N GLU A 129 -17.52 28.08 26.76
CA GLU A 129 -16.95 29.36 26.39
C GLU A 129 -16.32 29.39 25.00
N GLN A 130 -15.60 28.29 24.62
CA GLN A 130 -14.97 28.19 23.33
C GLN A 130 -15.93 27.84 22.18
N THR A 131 -17.11 27.30 22.49
CA THR A 131 -18.09 26.87 21.49
C THR A 131 -19.25 27.86 21.28
N LYS A 132 -19.37 28.89 22.11
CA LYS A 132 -20.47 29.90 22.05
C LYS A 132 -20.56 30.65 20.72
N ASP A 133 -19.44 30.89 20.05
CA ASP A 133 -19.36 31.62 18.77
C ASP A 133 -19.12 30.70 17.55
N ILE A 134 -19.26 29.40 17.73
CA ILE A 134 -19.06 28.48 16.60
C ILE A 134 -20.38 28.33 15.85
N ASP A 135 -20.43 28.88 14.65
CA ASP A 135 -21.46 28.52 13.68
C ASP A 135 -21.22 27.06 13.22
N TYR A 136 -21.86 26.13 13.95
CA TYR A 136 -21.82 24.71 13.66
C TYR A 136 -22.30 24.42 12.25
N THR A 137 -23.31 25.15 11.75
CA THR A 137 -23.91 24.94 10.44
C THR A 137 -22.87 25.21 9.31
N ALA A 138 -22.17 26.33 9.40
CA ALA A 138 -21.14 26.69 8.42
C ALA A 138 -19.91 25.81 8.49
N LYS A 139 -19.43 25.44 9.70
CA LYS A 139 -18.30 24.54 9.87
C LYS A 139 -18.62 23.14 9.40
N VAL A 140 -19.77 22.61 9.77
CA VAL A 140 -20.25 21.29 9.35
C VAL A 140 -20.45 21.26 7.85
N GLY A 141 -21.07 22.28 7.26
CA GLY A 141 -21.23 22.38 5.82
C GLY A 141 -19.88 22.24 5.07
N LYS A 142 -18.83 22.91 5.56
CA LYS A 142 -17.48 22.82 4.97
C LYS A 142 -16.84 21.43 5.16
N ILE A 143 -17.00 20.82 6.34
CA ILE A 143 -16.45 19.49 6.61
C ILE A 143 -17.13 18.45 5.74
N VAL A 144 -18.47 18.47 5.70
CA VAL A 144 -19.28 17.55 4.88
C VAL A 144 -18.95 17.71 3.40
N GLN A 145 -18.89 18.95 2.91
CA GLN A 145 -18.50 19.21 1.53
C GLN A 145 -17.09 18.70 1.23
N SER A 146 -16.12 18.96 2.11
CA SER A 146 -14.76 18.46 1.97
C SER A 146 -14.68 16.92 1.96
N ILE A 147 -15.50 16.26 2.80
CA ILE A 147 -15.59 14.79 2.81
C ILE A 147 -16.20 14.29 1.49
N ALA A 148 -17.30 14.88 1.02
CA ALA A 148 -17.95 14.51 -0.23
C ALA A 148 -17.03 14.71 -1.44
N GLU A 149 -16.31 15.84 -1.49
CA GLU A 149 -15.31 16.11 -2.56
C GLU A 149 -14.17 15.11 -2.55
N LYS A 150 -13.63 14.78 -1.36
CA LYS A 150 -12.57 13.79 -1.22
C LYS A 150 -13.06 12.39 -1.57
N PHE A 151 -14.29 12.06 -1.20
CA PHE A 151 -14.89 10.77 -1.51
C PHE A 151 -15.12 10.60 -3.02
N THR A 152 -15.70 11.60 -3.69
CA THR A 152 -15.87 11.59 -5.15
C THR A 152 -14.53 11.60 -5.90
N ALA A 153 -13.54 12.35 -5.42
CA ALA A 153 -12.19 12.32 -5.98
C ALA A 153 -11.52 10.96 -5.80
N PHE A 154 -11.72 10.30 -4.66
CA PHE A 154 -11.22 8.96 -4.43
C PHE A 154 -11.90 7.93 -5.35
N ALA A 155 -13.23 7.99 -5.50
CA ALA A 155 -13.98 7.13 -6.40
C ALA A 155 -13.55 7.31 -7.87
N ALA A 156 -13.30 8.54 -8.31
CA ALA A 156 -12.76 8.83 -9.65
C ALA A 156 -11.35 8.26 -9.84
N LYS A 157 -10.50 8.32 -8.82
CA LYS A 157 -9.16 7.72 -8.84
C LYS A 157 -9.17 6.19 -8.87
N LEU A 158 -10.22 5.54 -8.36
CA LEU A 158 -10.38 4.08 -8.49
C LEU A 158 -10.46 3.65 -9.95
N GLY A 159 -11.17 4.39 -10.82
CA GLY A 159 -11.21 4.11 -12.25
C GLY A 159 -9.83 4.17 -12.91
N THR A 160 -9.05 5.20 -12.59
CA THR A 160 -7.66 5.33 -13.06
C THR A 160 -6.77 4.20 -12.52
N PHE A 161 -6.96 3.83 -11.26
CA PHE A 161 -6.23 2.71 -10.64
C PHE A 161 -6.51 1.39 -11.34
N VAL A 162 -7.78 1.08 -11.63
CA VAL A 162 -8.17 -0.14 -12.38
C VAL A 162 -7.54 -0.16 -13.77
N PHE A 163 -7.53 0.98 -14.48
CA PHE A 163 -6.87 1.09 -15.78
C PHE A 163 -5.37 0.85 -15.70
N LEU A 164 -4.67 1.46 -14.74
CA LEU A 164 -3.24 1.24 -14.51
C LEU A 164 -2.94 -0.22 -14.15
N LEU A 165 -3.79 -0.82 -13.34
CA LEU A 165 -3.67 -2.23 -12.95
C LEU A 165 -3.85 -3.16 -14.16
N PHE A 166 -4.79 -2.86 -15.04
CA PHE A 166 -4.97 -3.59 -16.31
C PHE A 166 -3.73 -3.48 -17.21
N MET A 167 -3.19 -2.27 -17.38
CA MET A 167 -1.94 -2.07 -18.12
C MET A 167 -0.77 -2.83 -17.51
N THR A 168 -0.65 -2.78 -16.18
CA THR A 168 0.39 -3.51 -15.45
C THR A 168 0.27 -5.02 -15.66
N LEU A 169 -0.95 -5.58 -15.67
CA LEU A 169 -1.18 -7.00 -15.94
C LEU A 169 -0.72 -7.40 -17.33
N ILE A 170 -0.97 -6.58 -18.36
CA ILE A 170 -0.48 -6.87 -19.72
C ILE A 170 1.05 -6.99 -19.76
N PHE A 171 1.76 -6.03 -19.16
CA PHE A 171 3.23 -6.11 -19.08
C PHE A 171 3.70 -7.28 -18.22
N THR A 172 2.95 -7.64 -17.18
CA THR A 172 3.24 -8.81 -16.34
C THR A 172 3.13 -10.12 -17.13
N ILE A 173 2.17 -10.23 -18.08
CA ILE A 173 2.06 -11.38 -19.00
C ILE A 173 3.39 -11.57 -19.76
N ILE A 174 3.86 -10.48 -20.37
CA ILE A 174 5.07 -10.50 -21.17
C ILE A 174 6.27 -10.91 -20.31
N LEU A 175 6.42 -10.31 -19.14
CA LEU A 175 7.56 -10.60 -18.27
C LEU A 175 7.49 -11.99 -17.65
N LEU A 176 6.31 -12.51 -17.27
CA LEU A 176 6.14 -13.89 -16.79
C LEU A 176 6.47 -14.92 -17.87
N TYR A 177 6.04 -14.64 -19.11
CA TYR A 177 6.34 -15.52 -20.23
C TYR A 177 7.86 -15.56 -20.53
N GLU A 178 8.49 -14.37 -20.61
CA GLU A 178 9.91 -14.21 -20.96
C GLU A 178 10.86 -14.32 -19.75
N TYR A 179 10.36 -14.58 -18.55
CA TYR A 179 11.15 -14.50 -17.33
C TYR A 179 12.46 -15.27 -17.36
N HIS A 180 12.45 -16.50 -17.85
CA HIS A 180 13.64 -17.35 -17.92
C HIS A 180 14.66 -16.83 -18.93
N ASN A 181 14.20 -16.32 -20.08
CA ASN A 181 15.06 -15.71 -21.10
C ASN A 181 15.63 -14.39 -20.61
N PHE A 182 14.81 -13.58 -19.96
CA PHE A 182 15.24 -12.32 -19.35
C PHE A 182 16.32 -12.55 -18.29
N LYS A 183 16.15 -13.54 -17.41
CA LYS A 183 17.14 -13.91 -16.41
C LYS A 183 18.44 -14.39 -17.05
N LYS A 184 18.37 -15.26 -18.08
CA LYS A 184 19.55 -15.69 -18.84
C LYS A 184 20.29 -14.51 -19.48
N SER A 185 19.56 -13.58 -20.08
CA SER A 185 20.13 -12.38 -20.71
C SER A 185 20.85 -11.49 -19.69
N LEU A 186 20.28 -11.30 -18.49
CA LEU A 186 20.95 -10.55 -17.43
C LEU A 186 22.25 -11.22 -16.98
N VAL A 187 22.25 -12.54 -16.82
CA VAL A 187 23.44 -13.31 -16.43
C VAL A 187 24.50 -13.26 -17.53
N SER A 188 24.12 -13.29 -18.82
CA SER A 188 25.05 -13.25 -19.95
C SER A 188 25.82 -11.93 -20.10
N LEU A 189 25.33 -10.83 -19.50
CA LEU A 189 26.03 -9.55 -19.47
C LEU A 189 27.23 -9.54 -18.52
N ILE A 190 27.36 -10.57 -17.67
CA ILE A 190 28.36 -10.63 -16.62
C ILE A 190 29.58 -11.42 -17.14
N SER A 191 30.78 -10.88 -16.91
CA SER A 191 32.03 -11.55 -17.27
C SER A 191 32.13 -12.92 -16.59
N ASN A 192 32.67 -13.93 -17.32
CA ASN A 192 32.86 -15.31 -16.82
C ASN A 192 33.60 -15.35 -15.48
N ARG A 193 34.50 -14.42 -15.21
CA ARG A 193 35.24 -14.33 -13.94
C ARG A 193 34.34 -14.18 -12.72
N TYR A 194 33.20 -13.53 -12.87
CA TYR A 194 32.26 -13.23 -11.75
C TYR A 194 30.98 -14.04 -11.87
N PHE A 195 30.92 -15.03 -12.76
CA PHE A 195 29.69 -15.73 -13.12
C PHE A 195 29.05 -16.43 -11.91
N GLU A 196 29.82 -17.20 -11.13
CA GLU A 196 29.31 -17.93 -9.96
C GLU A 196 28.82 -17.01 -8.86
N ILE A 197 29.59 -15.94 -8.60
CA ILE A 197 29.20 -14.92 -7.59
C ILE A 197 27.91 -14.24 -8.00
N SER A 198 27.76 -13.93 -9.27
CA SER A 198 26.57 -13.25 -9.81
C SER A 198 25.35 -14.16 -9.79
N LEU A 199 25.48 -15.42 -10.10
CA LEU A 199 24.39 -16.40 -9.97
C LEU A 199 23.92 -16.53 -8.53
N LYS A 200 24.86 -16.62 -7.58
CA LYS A 200 24.59 -16.66 -6.16
C LYS A 200 23.87 -15.37 -5.69
N LEU A 201 24.37 -14.21 -6.12
CA LEU A 201 23.79 -12.92 -5.79
C LEU A 201 22.36 -12.79 -6.33
N ILE A 202 22.11 -13.12 -7.59
CA ILE A 202 20.78 -13.09 -8.21
C ILE A 202 19.83 -14.01 -7.44
N SER A 203 20.26 -15.25 -7.15
CA SER A 203 19.44 -16.19 -6.39
C SER A 203 19.10 -15.69 -4.97
N GLN A 204 20.05 -15.04 -4.30
CA GLN A 204 19.81 -14.45 -2.98
C GLN A 204 18.84 -13.26 -3.05
N ILE A 205 18.97 -12.39 -4.08
CA ILE A 205 18.05 -11.28 -4.33
C ILE A 205 16.64 -11.80 -4.59
N GLU A 206 16.49 -12.78 -5.49
CA GLU A 206 15.19 -13.41 -5.77
C GLU A 206 14.55 -13.97 -4.51
N LYS A 207 15.30 -14.73 -3.72
CA LYS A 207 14.81 -15.29 -2.46
C LYS A 207 14.40 -14.22 -1.45
N GLN A 208 15.18 -13.14 -1.34
CA GLN A 208 14.93 -12.02 -0.45
C GLN A 208 13.66 -11.28 -0.84
N VAL A 209 13.52 -10.92 -2.13
CA VAL A 209 12.36 -10.19 -2.65
C VAL A 209 11.11 -11.05 -2.60
N SER A 210 11.16 -12.28 -3.10
CA SER A 210 10.02 -13.21 -3.09
C SER A 210 9.57 -13.53 -1.66
N GLY A 211 10.50 -13.78 -0.74
CA GLY A 211 10.19 -14.04 0.66
C GLY A 211 9.49 -12.86 1.32
N TYR A 212 9.97 -11.63 1.10
CA TYR A 212 9.32 -10.42 1.60
C TYR A 212 7.93 -10.24 1.02
N LEU A 213 7.80 -10.32 -0.31
CA LEU A 213 6.53 -10.08 -1.00
C LEU A 213 5.46 -11.11 -0.61
N SER A 214 5.82 -12.39 -0.53
CA SER A 214 4.92 -13.44 -0.05
C SER A 214 4.47 -13.19 1.38
N GLY A 215 5.41 -12.79 2.24
CA GLY A 215 5.13 -12.39 3.60
C GLY A 215 4.18 -11.19 3.68
N GLN A 216 4.43 -10.17 2.90
CA GLN A 216 3.61 -8.96 2.88
C GLN A 216 2.19 -9.21 2.35
N LEU A 217 2.04 -10.12 1.37
CA LEU A 217 0.72 -10.55 0.89
C LEU A 217 -0.07 -11.28 1.98
N LEU A 218 0.58 -12.16 2.73
CA LEU A 218 -0.07 -12.85 3.85
C LEU A 218 -0.48 -11.87 4.95
N ALA A 219 0.38 -10.89 5.28
CA ALA A 219 0.06 -9.82 6.21
C ALA A 219 -1.14 -8.97 5.71
N ALA A 220 -1.12 -8.57 4.45
CA ALA A 220 -2.20 -7.82 3.81
C ALA A 220 -3.54 -8.60 3.85
N THR A 221 -3.51 -9.89 3.54
CA THR A 221 -4.68 -10.77 3.60
C THR A 221 -5.19 -10.91 5.04
N SER A 222 -4.30 -11.05 6.01
CA SER A 222 -4.67 -11.13 7.42
C SER A 222 -5.34 -9.84 7.90
N VAL A 223 -4.80 -8.68 7.55
CA VAL A 223 -5.41 -7.37 7.87
C VAL A 223 -6.77 -7.22 7.21
N ALA A 224 -6.92 -7.64 5.94
CA ALA A 224 -8.22 -7.62 5.26
C ALA A 224 -9.26 -8.46 6.02
N ILE A 225 -8.94 -9.71 6.35
CA ILE A 225 -9.83 -10.63 7.05
C ILE A 225 -10.16 -10.09 8.45
N LEU A 226 -9.18 -9.67 9.22
CA LEU A 226 -9.38 -9.12 10.57
C LEU A 226 -10.24 -7.86 10.54
N SER A 227 -10.04 -6.98 9.56
CA SER A 227 -10.85 -5.77 9.39
C SER A 227 -12.30 -6.10 9.02
N ILE A 228 -12.53 -7.06 8.11
CA ILE A 228 -13.87 -7.53 7.75
C ILE A 228 -14.58 -8.12 8.98
N LEU A 229 -13.93 -9.03 9.69
CA LEU A 229 -14.50 -9.66 10.89
C LEU A 229 -14.76 -8.64 11.99
N GLY A 230 -13.85 -7.72 12.24
CA GLY A 230 -14.00 -6.67 13.25
C GLY A 230 -15.14 -5.70 12.92
N LEU A 231 -15.25 -5.24 11.67
CA LEU A 231 -16.34 -4.38 11.23
C LEU A 231 -17.69 -5.10 11.25
N PHE A 232 -17.72 -6.38 10.86
CA PHE A 232 -18.93 -7.21 10.95
C PHE A 232 -19.38 -7.36 12.40
N LEU A 233 -18.45 -7.59 13.33
CA LEU A 233 -18.74 -7.69 14.75
C LEU A 233 -19.31 -6.37 15.30
N ILE A 234 -18.71 -5.22 14.95
CA ILE A 234 -19.23 -3.90 15.35
C ILE A 234 -20.64 -3.69 14.78
N ASN A 235 -20.84 -4.05 13.53
CA ASN A 235 -22.14 -3.90 12.88
C ASN A 235 -23.25 -4.72 13.56
N THR A 236 -22.91 -5.93 13.99
CA THR A 236 -23.88 -6.82 14.67
C THR A 236 -24.11 -6.48 16.13
N LEU A 237 -23.10 -5.99 16.85
CA LEU A 237 -23.21 -5.68 18.29
C LEU A 237 -23.77 -4.29 18.57
N PHE A 238 -23.53 -3.33 17.70
CA PHE A 238 -23.83 -1.90 17.92
C PHE A 238 -24.79 -1.31 16.88
N ASP A 239 -25.37 -2.13 15.99
CA ASP A 239 -26.25 -1.66 14.90
C ASP A 239 -25.68 -0.45 14.15
N ALA A 240 -24.35 -0.48 13.86
CA ALA A 240 -23.61 0.64 13.30
C ALA A 240 -24.02 0.96 11.85
N SER A 241 -24.92 0.18 11.25
CA SER A 241 -25.42 0.33 9.86
C SER A 241 -24.29 0.45 8.86
N LEU A 242 -23.20 -0.30 9.07
CA LEU A 242 -22.03 -0.29 8.19
C LEU A 242 -22.35 -1.01 6.89
N SER A 243 -22.37 -0.29 5.79
CA SER A 243 -22.35 -0.85 4.45
C SER A 243 -20.92 -1.08 3.97
N LEU A 244 -20.75 -1.84 2.90
CA LEU A 244 -19.46 -2.05 2.23
C LEU A 244 -18.33 -2.63 3.10
N ILE A 245 -18.65 -3.37 4.16
CA ILE A 245 -17.67 -3.93 5.13
C ILE A 245 -16.55 -4.70 4.40
N ILE A 246 -16.91 -5.55 3.42
CA ILE A 246 -15.95 -6.33 2.63
C ILE A 246 -15.03 -5.40 1.84
N PHE A 247 -15.58 -4.36 1.23
CA PHE A 247 -14.81 -3.39 0.45
C PHE A 247 -13.81 -2.62 1.32
N ILE A 248 -14.26 -2.15 2.50
CA ILE A 248 -13.40 -1.46 3.47
C ILE A 248 -12.25 -2.37 3.93
N GLY A 249 -12.55 -3.62 4.27
CA GLY A 249 -11.54 -4.57 4.71
C GLY A 249 -10.54 -4.92 3.61
N VAL A 250 -10.99 -5.07 2.36
CA VAL A 250 -10.09 -5.29 1.22
C VAL A 250 -9.21 -4.05 0.96
N ILE A 251 -9.75 -2.84 1.08
CA ILE A 251 -8.95 -1.60 0.99
C ILE A 251 -7.89 -1.58 2.09
N ALA A 252 -8.27 -1.90 3.34
CA ALA A 252 -7.32 -1.99 4.45
C ALA A 252 -6.20 -2.99 4.16
N GLY A 253 -6.54 -4.17 3.66
CA GLY A 253 -5.57 -5.19 3.27
C GLY A 253 -4.67 -4.74 2.13
N LEU A 254 -5.23 -4.21 1.04
CA LEU A 254 -4.44 -3.70 -0.09
C LEU A 254 -3.50 -2.56 0.33
N ALA A 255 -3.98 -1.65 1.16
CA ALA A 255 -3.14 -0.58 1.70
C ALA A 255 -2.04 -1.12 2.62
N ASN A 256 -2.26 -2.27 3.29
CA ASN A 256 -1.27 -2.93 4.14
C ASN A 256 -0.11 -3.56 3.36
N LEU A 257 -0.17 -3.59 2.02
CA LEU A 257 1.03 -3.85 1.21
C LEU A 257 2.14 -2.83 1.49
N ILE A 258 1.78 -1.65 1.96
CA ILE A 258 2.68 -0.67 2.54
C ILE A 258 2.58 -0.79 4.07
N PRO A 259 3.66 -1.19 4.77
CA PRO A 259 3.63 -1.37 6.23
C PRO A 259 3.02 -0.17 6.96
N LEU A 260 2.20 -0.43 7.96
CA LEU A 260 1.54 0.55 8.84
C LEU A 260 0.36 1.32 8.22
N ILE A 261 0.17 1.36 6.91
CA ILE A 261 -0.88 2.18 6.28
C ILE A 261 -2.24 1.47 6.28
N GLY A 262 -2.25 0.14 6.25
CA GLY A 262 -3.46 -0.67 6.07
C GLY A 262 -4.64 -0.31 6.96
N PRO A 263 -4.55 -0.48 8.27
CA PRO A 263 -5.66 -0.18 9.18
C PRO A 263 -6.12 1.28 9.13
N PHE A 264 -5.21 2.25 8.93
CA PHE A 264 -5.59 3.65 8.78
C PHE A 264 -6.39 3.91 7.51
N ALA A 265 -6.00 3.26 6.40
CA ALA A 265 -6.70 3.38 5.13
C ALA A 265 -8.10 2.76 5.16
N GLY A 266 -8.32 1.72 5.98
CA GLY A 266 -9.63 1.13 6.21
C GLY A 266 -10.47 1.90 7.24
N MET A 267 -9.83 2.42 8.28
CA MET A 267 -10.50 3.16 9.35
C MET A 267 -11.22 4.42 8.83
N PHE A 268 -10.57 5.18 7.94
CA PHE A 268 -11.14 6.41 7.40
C PHE A 268 -12.47 6.19 6.67
N PRO A 269 -12.57 5.34 5.63
CA PRO A 269 -13.84 5.07 4.96
C PRO A 269 -14.87 4.40 5.88
N ALA A 270 -14.45 3.56 6.84
CA ALA A 270 -15.37 2.95 7.81
C ALA A 270 -16.08 4.00 8.65
N ILE A 271 -15.33 4.97 9.20
CA ILE A 271 -15.90 6.07 10.00
C ILE A 271 -16.81 6.93 9.13
N VAL A 272 -16.37 7.28 7.91
CA VAL A 272 -17.17 8.10 6.99
C VAL A 272 -18.50 7.41 6.70
N ILE A 273 -18.49 6.16 6.25
CA ILE A 273 -19.72 5.41 5.92
C ILE A 273 -20.61 5.27 7.16
N ALA A 274 -20.02 4.98 8.32
CA ALA A 274 -20.77 4.89 9.57
C ALA A 274 -21.50 6.20 9.92
N ILE A 275 -20.81 7.34 9.78
CA ILE A 275 -21.42 8.67 9.99
C ILE A 275 -22.54 8.90 8.98
N LEU A 276 -22.29 8.62 7.68
CA LEU A 276 -23.23 8.87 6.61
C LEU A 276 -24.55 8.13 6.79
N ASN A 277 -24.46 6.85 7.12
CA ASN A 277 -25.65 5.99 7.25
C ASN A 277 -26.46 6.33 8.51
N ASN A 278 -25.83 6.90 9.54
CA ASN A 278 -26.51 7.20 10.80
C ASN A 278 -26.98 8.66 10.91
N ILE A 279 -26.45 9.60 10.14
CA ILE A 279 -26.87 11.00 10.14
C ILE A 279 -28.34 11.17 9.73
N GLN A 280 -28.84 10.31 8.85
CA GLN A 280 -30.21 10.36 8.37
C GLN A 280 -31.24 9.81 9.39
N ASN A 281 -30.79 9.12 10.43
CA ASN A 281 -31.63 8.51 11.43
C ASN A 281 -31.56 9.29 12.76
N PRO A 282 -32.59 10.10 13.13
CA PRO A 282 -32.58 10.88 14.35
C PRO A 282 -32.47 10.08 15.66
N ALA A 283 -32.85 8.80 15.63
CA ALA A 283 -32.68 7.87 16.75
C ALA A 283 -31.22 7.46 16.94
N ALA A 284 -30.37 7.64 15.94
CA ALA A 284 -28.98 7.22 15.95
C ALA A 284 -28.05 8.12 16.78
N VAL A 285 -28.54 9.25 17.32
CA VAL A 285 -27.73 10.14 18.19
C VAL A 285 -27.21 9.41 19.42
N GLU A 286 -27.93 8.42 19.94
CA GLU A 286 -27.46 7.55 21.01
C GLU A 286 -26.42 6.52 20.53
N HIS A 287 -26.33 6.27 19.21
CA HIS A 287 -25.50 5.22 18.60
C HIS A 287 -24.13 5.69 18.10
N PHE A 288 -23.77 6.99 18.16
CA PHE A 288 -22.41 7.45 17.80
C PHE A 288 -21.28 6.83 18.65
N PHE A 289 -21.62 6.06 19.67
CA PHE A 289 -20.67 5.25 20.43
C PHE A 289 -19.93 4.21 19.57
N PHE A 290 -20.41 3.89 18.36
CA PHE A 290 -19.72 2.98 17.45
C PHE A 290 -18.41 3.57 16.87
N ILE A 291 -18.27 4.90 16.73
CA ILE A 291 -17.04 5.51 16.19
C ILE A 291 -15.81 5.16 17.03
N PRO A 292 -15.80 5.34 18.36
CA PRO A 292 -14.71 4.87 19.20
C PRO A 292 -14.42 3.37 19.04
N HIS A 293 -15.46 2.54 18.87
CA HIS A 293 -15.30 1.10 18.68
C HIS A 293 -14.63 0.78 17.34
N ILE A 294 -14.96 1.49 16.25
CA ILE A 294 -14.29 1.36 14.96
C ILE A 294 -12.81 1.73 15.11
N ILE A 295 -12.50 2.84 15.77
CA ILE A 295 -11.12 3.28 15.99
C ILE A 295 -10.35 2.23 16.81
N ILE A 296 -10.91 1.79 17.94
CA ILE A 296 -10.30 0.78 18.81
C ILE A 296 -10.08 -0.53 18.05
N MET A 297 -11.06 -0.97 17.26
CA MET A 297 -10.96 -2.17 16.44
C MET A 297 -9.78 -2.09 15.47
N PHE A 298 -9.64 -0.99 14.72
CA PHE A 298 -8.51 -0.83 13.80
C PHE A 298 -7.17 -0.71 14.53
N ILE A 299 -7.13 -0.11 15.73
CA ILE A 299 -5.94 -0.13 16.58
C ILE A 299 -5.59 -1.56 17.00
N ILE A 300 -6.58 -2.38 17.36
CA ILE A 300 -6.37 -3.79 17.72
C ILE A 300 -5.86 -4.56 16.49
N VAL A 301 -6.46 -4.37 15.31
CA VAL A 301 -5.99 -4.98 14.06
C VAL A 301 -4.54 -4.60 13.80
N GLN A 302 -4.17 -3.33 13.97
CA GLN A 302 -2.78 -2.86 13.82
C GLN A 302 -1.83 -3.52 14.84
N GLN A 303 -2.26 -3.68 16.09
CA GLN A 303 -1.45 -4.35 17.10
C GLN A 303 -1.27 -5.84 16.80
N ILE A 304 -2.31 -6.50 16.31
CA ILE A 304 -2.23 -7.91 15.87
C ILE A 304 -1.26 -8.02 14.68
N ASP A 305 -1.36 -7.12 13.68
CA ASP A 305 -0.44 -7.11 12.56
C ASP A 305 1.01 -6.92 13.02
N ASN A 306 1.27 -5.90 13.83
CA ASN A 306 2.62 -5.55 14.27
C ASN A 306 3.26 -6.62 15.19
N ASN A 307 2.49 -7.24 16.06
CA ASN A 307 3.04 -8.11 17.11
C ASN A 307 2.96 -9.61 16.78
N LEU A 308 2.02 -10.01 15.92
CA LEU A 308 1.81 -11.42 15.57
C LEU A 308 2.07 -11.70 14.10
N VAL A 309 1.41 -10.98 13.20
CA VAL A 309 1.43 -11.30 11.77
C VAL A 309 2.79 -10.93 11.14
N SER A 310 3.17 -9.67 11.22
CA SER A 310 4.40 -9.15 10.61
C SER A 310 5.67 -9.84 11.07
N PRO A 311 5.90 -10.14 12.38
CA PRO A 311 7.08 -10.88 12.82
C PRO A 311 7.13 -12.32 12.30
N VAL A 312 5.99 -12.99 12.22
CA VAL A 312 5.93 -14.39 11.76
C VAL A 312 6.15 -14.48 10.25
N VAL A 313 5.57 -13.56 9.50
CA VAL A 313 5.46 -13.65 8.04
C VAL A 313 6.56 -12.85 7.34
N VAL A 314 6.85 -11.65 7.80
CA VAL A 314 7.83 -10.73 7.18
C VAL A 314 9.17 -10.75 7.92
N GLY A 315 9.16 -10.85 9.24
CA GLY A 315 10.33 -10.62 10.09
C GLY A 315 11.53 -11.54 9.84
N LYS A 316 11.31 -12.79 9.42
CA LYS A 316 12.38 -13.74 9.08
C LYS A 316 13.03 -13.46 7.72
N SER A 317 12.34 -12.76 6.83
CA SER A 317 12.77 -12.58 5.44
C SER A 317 13.73 -11.42 5.24
N VAL A 318 13.66 -10.35 6.04
CA VAL A 318 14.39 -9.09 5.75
C VAL A 318 15.52 -8.81 6.73
N GLY A 319 15.32 -9.08 8.02
CA GLY A 319 16.33 -8.86 9.07
C GLY A 319 16.90 -7.44 9.09
N ILE A 320 16.07 -6.42 8.80
CA ILE A 320 16.42 -5.00 8.76
C ILE A 320 15.90 -4.33 10.02
N HIS A 321 16.66 -3.39 10.54
CA HIS A 321 16.24 -2.62 11.72
C HIS A 321 15.02 -1.75 11.39
N PRO A 322 13.99 -1.65 12.25
CA PRO A 322 12.76 -0.90 11.97
C PRO A 322 12.97 0.56 11.56
N ILE A 323 13.95 1.24 12.15
CA ILE A 323 14.29 2.63 11.79
C ILE A 323 14.70 2.74 10.33
N VAL A 324 15.46 1.77 9.80
CA VAL A 324 15.90 1.78 8.39
C VAL A 324 14.69 1.59 7.47
N VAL A 325 13.72 0.76 7.88
CA VAL A 325 12.45 0.59 7.15
C VAL A 325 11.68 1.90 7.10
N LEU A 326 11.54 2.61 8.25
CA LEU A 326 10.84 3.91 8.29
C LEU A 326 11.53 4.96 7.41
N ILE A 327 12.85 5.06 7.48
CA ILE A 327 13.61 5.99 6.62
C ILE A 327 13.41 5.64 5.15
N ALA A 328 13.46 4.36 4.80
CA ALA A 328 13.24 3.91 3.43
C ALA A 328 11.82 4.24 2.94
N LEU A 329 10.80 4.06 3.78
CA LEU A 329 9.42 4.42 3.47
C LEU A 329 9.27 5.93 3.22
N ILE A 330 9.91 6.78 4.04
CA ILE A 330 9.88 8.24 3.84
C ILE A 330 10.57 8.62 2.53
N ILE A 331 11.76 8.07 2.26
CA ILE A 331 12.49 8.34 1.02
C ILE A 331 11.69 7.83 -0.19
N GLY A 332 11.21 6.59 -0.14
CA GLY A 332 10.40 6.01 -1.20
C GLY A 332 9.13 6.81 -1.47
N GLY A 333 8.45 7.24 -0.40
CA GLY A 333 7.25 8.06 -0.49
C GLY A 333 7.49 9.42 -1.16
N ASN A 334 8.62 10.07 -0.85
CA ASN A 334 8.99 11.33 -1.48
C ASN A 334 9.40 11.18 -2.95
N LEU A 335 10.01 10.06 -3.33
CA LEU A 335 10.48 9.81 -4.68
C LEU A 335 9.39 9.39 -5.65
N MET A 336 8.50 8.49 -5.23
CA MET A 336 7.52 7.83 -6.10
C MET A 336 6.14 7.64 -5.43
N GLY A 337 5.85 8.37 -4.36
CA GLY A 337 4.57 8.28 -3.65
C GLY A 337 4.32 6.88 -3.03
N PRO A 338 3.04 6.42 -2.99
CA PRO A 338 2.69 5.13 -2.37
C PRO A 338 3.44 3.94 -2.99
N ILE A 339 3.74 3.99 -4.28
CA ILE A 339 4.48 2.94 -4.98
C ILE A 339 5.93 2.90 -4.51
N GLY A 340 6.56 4.07 -4.33
CA GLY A 340 7.91 4.14 -3.74
C GLY A 340 7.96 3.56 -2.32
N MET A 341 6.92 3.78 -1.51
CA MET A 341 6.80 3.15 -0.19
C MET A 341 6.71 1.63 -0.28
N LEU A 342 5.94 1.11 -1.24
CA LEU A 342 5.80 -0.34 -1.47
C LEU A 342 7.14 -0.99 -1.79
N PHE A 343 7.97 -0.34 -2.60
CA PHE A 343 9.30 -0.83 -2.99
C PHE A 343 10.40 -0.52 -1.98
N ALA A 344 10.17 0.33 -1.01
CA ALA A 344 11.19 0.77 -0.05
C ALA A 344 11.86 -0.41 0.67
N VAL A 345 11.07 -1.31 1.23
CA VAL A 345 11.58 -2.44 2.01
C VAL A 345 12.30 -3.48 1.14
N PRO A 346 11.74 -3.94 0.00
CA PRO A 346 12.46 -4.79 -0.94
C PRO A 346 13.80 -4.19 -1.39
N THR A 347 13.82 -2.90 -1.72
CA THR A 347 15.04 -2.21 -2.17
C THR A 347 16.13 -2.24 -1.11
N VAL A 348 15.81 -1.92 0.15
CA VAL A 348 16.78 -2.01 1.26
C VAL A 348 17.23 -3.46 1.47
N GLY A 349 16.31 -4.43 1.33
CA GLY A 349 16.63 -5.86 1.39
C GLY A 349 17.66 -6.25 0.32
N VAL A 350 17.44 -5.84 -0.92
CA VAL A 350 18.38 -6.05 -2.03
C VAL A 350 19.72 -5.37 -1.76
N MET A 351 19.73 -4.11 -1.33
CA MET A 351 20.97 -3.40 -0.96
C MET A 351 21.74 -4.15 0.11
N LYS A 352 21.08 -4.64 1.15
CA LYS A 352 21.70 -5.44 2.21
C LYS A 352 22.37 -6.70 1.65
N VAL A 353 21.69 -7.44 0.77
CA VAL A 353 22.25 -8.64 0.12
C VAL A 353 23.49 -8.27 -0.69
N VAL A 354 23.41 -7.24 -1.54
CA VAL A 354 24.52 -6.76 -2.38
C VAL A 354 25.71 -6.34 -1.51
N PHE A 355 25.51 -5.53 -0.49
CA PHE A 355 26.60 -5.10 0.40
C PHE A 355 27.23 -6.28 1.15
N THR A 356 26.43 -7.24 1.58
CA THR A 356 26.93 -8.42 2.28
C THR A 356 27.81 -9.28 1.37
N GLU A 357 27.38 -9.49 0.11
CA GLU A 357 28.14 -10.28 -0.84
C GLU A 357 29.41 -9.56 -1.30
N ILE A 358 29.35 -8.26 -1.58
CA ILE A 358 30.55 -7.46 -1.90
C ILE A 358 31.56 -7.53 -0.73
N ARG A 359 31.10 -7.36 0.50
CA ARG A 359 31.96 -7.46 1.68
C ARG A 359 32.60 -8.84 1.81
N TRP A 360 31.84 -9.89 1.52
CA TRP A 360 32.35 -11.27 1.51
C TRP A 360 33.43 -11.45 0.45
N VAL A 361 33.18 -10.99 -0.79
CA VAL A 361 34.16 -11.01 -1.91
C VAL A 361 35.44 -10.28 -1.55
N MET A 362 35.32 -9.06 -1.01
CA MET A 362 36.48 -8.26 -0.60
C MET A 362 37.32 -8.94 0.48
N LYS A 363 36.65 -9.62 1.43
CA LYS A 363 37.33 -10.33 2.53
C LYS A 363 38.01 -11.63 2.07
N ASN A 364 37.49 -12.24 1.00
CA ASN A 364 37.95 -13.54 0.48
C ASN A 364 38.56 -13.41 -0.93
N ALA A 365 39.05 -12.23 -1.29
CA ALA A 365 39.61 -11.94 -2.61
C ALA A 365 40.76 -12.87 -3.02
N GLN A 366 41.41 -13.53 -2.06
CA GLN A 366 42.48 -14.53 -2.31
C GLN A 366 41.96 -15.89 -2.84
N TYR A 367 40.65 -16.13 -2.78
CA TYR A 367 40.02 -17.37 -3.29
C TYR A 367 39.26 -17.14 -4.60
N LEU A 368 39.37 -15.98 -5.22
CA LEU A 368 38.81 -15.57 -6.50
C LEU A 368 39.89 -15.37 -7.55
#